data_52a054f2bd5ef62dd5470602fc6fa4ee
#
_entry.id   52a054f2bd5ef62dd5470602fc6fa4ee
#
_cell.length_a   1.000
_cell.length_b   1.000
_cell.length_c   1.000
_cell.angle_alpha   90.00
_cell.angle_beta   90.00
_cell.angle_gamma   90.00
#
_symmetry.space_group_name_H-M   'P 1'
#
loop_
_entity.id
_entity.type
_entity.pdbx_description
1 polymer ?
#
loop_
_entity_poly.entity_id
_entity_poly.type
_entity_poly.pdbx_seq_one_letter_code
_entity_poly.pdbx_strand_id
1 'polypeptide(L)'
;AAGRVLMTVEAEAEIDFNSETVVTTENIYTLDMLGVENAYEKLREEKKSDDIKFYCVGYSVKHYYQNGYVITNLEGHKCNKISCELIATFLPDEVVDGLYAAVERAGLYVANLTLEPIAAINVAIPERFRLLNIALVDVGAGTSDISITKDGSIVAYGMIPSAGDEITECLAKHYLTDFNEADALKCKSTEMDEVEFSDIMGLPYKVSSEEIAEVVKDTVYSITKSVADKIIELNGGKSVSAVFVVGGGGKIKGFVESLAEFLELPKERVALRGSEVMGNITFMQDDIKVDSLLVTPVGICLNFYEQRNNFIFVNINDERIKLYD
;
A
#
# COMPACT_ATOMS: atom_id res chain seq x y z
N ALA A 1 1.59 10.44 0.39
CA ALA A 1 0.88 10.99 -0.20
C ALA A 1 -0.61 11.18 0.15
N ALA A 2 -1.56 10.49 -0.45
CA ALA A 2 -2.98 10.80 -0.25
C ALA A 2 -3.74 9.73 0.59
N GLY A 3 -3.04 8.87 1.31
CA GLY A 3 -3.62 7.71 2.00
C GLY A 3 -4.80 8.02 2.93
N ARG A 4 -4.75 9.14 3.65
CA ARG A 4 -5.81 9.52 4.62
C ARG A 4 -7.19 9.78 4.01
N VAL A 5 -7.29 9.99 2.69
CA VAL A 5 -8.54 10.28 1.97
C VAL A 5 -8.90 9.22 0.95
N LEU A 6 -8.14 8.11 0.90
CA LEU A 6 -8.47 6.95 0.08
C LEU A 6 -9.78 6.32 0.55
N MET A 7 -10.62 5.95 -0.42
CA MET A 7 -11.87 5.24 -0.19
C MET A 7 -11.85 3.94 -0.98
N THR A 8 -12.06 2.84 -0.29
CA THR A 8 -12.05 1.50 -0.88
C THR A 8 -13.46 0.93 -0.85
N VAL A 9 -13.94 0.48 -1.99
CA VAL A 9 -15.30 -0.05 -2.17
C VAL A 9 -15.22 -1.43 -2.83
N GLU A 10 -15.95 -2.39 -2.28
CA GLU A 10 -16.14 -3.71 -2.89
C GLU A 10 -17.35 -3.69 -3.81
N ALA A 11 -17.19 -4.27 -5.00
CA ALA A 11 -18.27 -4.39 -5.96
C ALA A 11 -18.20 -5.70 -6.72
N GLU A 12 -19.33 -6.06 -7.30
CA GLU A 12 -19.52 -7.20 -8.16
C GLU A 12 -20.00 -6.72 -9.52
N ALA A 13 -19.64 -7.45 -10.57
CA ALA A 13 -20.16 -7.23 -11.91
C ALA A 13 -20.40 -8.57 -12.60
N GLU A 14 -21.32 -8.57 -13.56
CA GLU A 14 -21.63 -9.74 -14.36
C GLU A 14 -21.95 -9.39 -15.81
N ILE A 15 -21.60 -10.29 -16.71
CA ILE A 15 -21.96 -10.22 -18.12
C ILE A 15 -22.59 -11.55 -18.55
N ASP A 16 -23.83 -11.48 -19.04
CA ASP A 16 -24.53 -12.61 -19.64
C ASP A 16 -24.37 -12.59 -21.17
N PHE A 17 -23.97 -13.72 -21.74
CA PHE A 17 -23.84 -13.88 -23.18
C PHE A 17 -25.13 -14.54 -23.75
N ASN A 18 -25.61 -14.03 -24.87
CA ASN A 18 -26.79 -14.59 -25.53
C ASN A 18 -26.62 -16.04 -26.03
N SER A 19 -25.38 -16.50 -26.16
CA SER A 19 -25.00 -17.86 -26.54
C SER A 19 -23.65 -18.20 -25.90
N GLU A 20 -23.32 -19.47 -25.84
CA GLU A 20 -22.01 -19.91 -25.34
C GLU A 20 -20.88 -19.24 -26.14
N THR A 21 -20.10 -18.41 -25.46
CA THR A 21 -19.08 -17.54 -26.02
C THR A 21 -17.71 -17.90 -25.46
N VAL A 22 -16.67 -17.82 -26.29
CA VAL A 22 -15.27 -17.91 -25.83
C VAL A 22 -14.89 -16.56 -25.25
N VAL A 23 -14.53 -16.55 -23.99
CA VAL A 23 -14.14 -15.31 -23.28
C VAL A 23 -12.82 -14.78 -23.84
N THR A 24 -12.81 -13.53 -24.21
CA THR A 24 -11.63 -12.80 -24.70
C THR A 24 -11.10 -11.85 -23.63
N THR A 25 -9.87 -11.36 -23.81
CA THR A 25 -9.29 -10.29 -22.97
C THR A 25 -10.18 -9.05 -22.92
N GLU A 26 -10.84 -8.71 -24.05
CA GLU A 26 -11.77 -7.57 -24.14
C GLU A 26 -13.03 -7.78 -23.27
N ASN A 27 -13.55 -9.02 -23.21
CA ASN A 27 -14.67 -9.35 -22.34
C ASN A 27 -14.30 -9.21 -20.85
N ILE A 28 -13.09 -9.67 -20.49
CA ILE A 28 -12.57 -9.53 -19.11
C ILE A 28 -12.43 -8.05 -18.75
N TYR A 29 -11.81 -7.28 -19.64
CA TYR A 29 -11.67 -5.85 -19.44
C TYR A 29 -13.03 -5.15 -19.26
N THR A 30 -14.01 -5.47 -20.10
CA THR A 30 -15.37 -4.90 -20.00
C THR A 30 -16.02 -5.26 -18.66
N LEU A 31 -15.83 -6.50 -18.20
CA LEU A 31 -16.32 -6.96 -16.90
C LEU A 31 -15.68 -6.19 -15.75
N ASP A 32 -14.36 -6.00 -15.78
CA ASP A 32 -13.63 -5.26 -14.76
C ASP A 32 -14.08 -3.79 -14.70
N MET A 33 -14.26 -3.16 -15.87
CA MET A 33 -14.72 -1.77 -15.94
C MET A 33 -16.15 -1.62 -15.41
N LEU A 34 -17.03 -2.56 -15.70
CA LEU A 34 -18.39 -2.58 -15.15
C LEU A 34 -18.33 -2.71 -13.61
N GLY A 35 -17.43 -3.53 -13.08
CA GLY A 35 -17.21 -3.65 -11.65
C GLY A 35 -16.72 -2.35 -11.01
N VAL A 36 -15.79 -1.63 -11.66
CA VAL A 36 -15.32 -0.31 -11.21
C VAL A 36 -16.44 0.72 -11.24
N GLU A 37 -17.29 0.71 -12.27
CA GLU A 37 -18.45 1.58 -12.37
C GLU A 37 -19.46 1.32 -11.25
N ASN A 38 -19.77 0.04 -10.97
CA ASN A 38 -20.63 -0.35 -9.86
C ASN A 38 -20.06 0.08 -8.49
N ALA A 39 -18.74 0.00 -8.32
CA ALA A 39 -18.07 0.49 -7.11
C ALA A 39 -18.20 2.02 -6.97
N TYR A 40 -18.05 2.75 -8.08
CA TYR A 40 -18.20 4.20 -8.09
C TYR A 40 -19.64 4.63 -7.73
N GLU A 41 -20.65 3.95 -8.27
CA GLU A 41 -22.06 4.23 -7.93
C GLU A 41 -22.34 3.96 -6.46
N LYS A 42 -21.88 2.83 -5.90
CA LYS A 42 -21.99 2.55 -4.46
C LYS A 42 -21.35 3.67 -3.61
N LEU A 43 -20.15 4.13 -4.00
CA LEU A 43 -19.47 5.22 -3.29
C LEU A 43 -20.28 6.52 -3.30
N ARG A 44 -20.89 6.87 -4.43
CA ARG A 44 -21.75 8.05 -4.56
C ARG A 44 -22.99 7.96 -3.67
N GLU A 45 -23.64 6.80 -3.66
CA GLU A 45 -24.82 6.57 -2.79
C GLU A 45 -24.48 6.69 -1.31
N GLU A 46 -23.35 6.13 -0.87
CA GLU A 46 -22.89 6.20 0.52
C GLU A 46 -22.58 7.64 0.96
N LYS A 47 -21.95 8.42 0.11
CA LYS A 47 -21.53 9.80 0.43
C LYS A 47 -22.64 10.81 0.34
N LYS A 48 -23.77 10.50 -0.29
CA LYS A 48 -24.95 11.39 -0.46
C LYS A 48 -24.59 12.80 -0.95
N SER A 49 -23.51 12.94 -1.71
CA SER A 49 -22.99 14.21 -2.21
C SER A 49 -22.81 14.11 -3.71
N ASP A 50 -23.65 14.82 -4.45
CA ASP A 50 -23.53 14.94 -5.90
C ASP A 50 -22.41 15.89 -6.34
N ASP A 51 -21.85 16.67 -5.40
CA ASP A 51 -20.87 17.72 -5.72
C ASP A 51 -19.42 17.23 -5.71
N ILE A 52 -19.13 16.09 -5.03
CA ILE A 52 -17.77 15.56 -4.95
C ILE A 52 -17.57 14.51 -6.05
N LYS A 53 -16.63 14.79 -6.94
CA LYS A 53 -16.17 13.83 -7.93
C LYS A 53 -15.05 12.97 -7.35
N PHE A 54 -15.05 11.70 -7.71
CA PHE A 54 -14.05 10.74 -7.31
C PHE A 54 -13.34 10.17 -8.53
N TYR A 55 -12.06 9.96 -8.39
CA TYR A 55 -11.22 9.36 -9.40
C TYR A 55 -10.80 7.95 -8.95
N CYS A 56 -11.02 6.93 -9.78
CA CYS A 56 -10.53 5.59 -9.50
C CYS A 56 -9.02 5.57 -9.75
N VAL A 57 -8.24 5.35 -8.69
CA VAL A 57 -6.78 5.31 -8.75
C VAL A 57 -6.23 3.90 -8.86
N GLY A 58 -7.10 2.89 -8.75
CA GLY A 58 -6.74 1.49 -8.96
C GLY A 58 -7.82 0.54 -8.50
N TYR A 59 -7.76 -0.69 -9.01
CA TYR A 59 -8.64 -1.78 -8.59
C TYR A 59 -7.87 -3.10 -8.56
N SER A 60 -8.42 -4.07 -7.85
CA SER A 60 -7.93 -5.45 -7.83
C SER A 60 -9.11 -6.41 -7.85
N VAL A 61 -9.10 -7.36 -8.77
CA VAL A 61 -10.12 -8.42 -8.80
C VAL A 61 -9.75 -9.48 -7.77
N LYS A 62 -10.71 -9.76 -6.87
CA LYS A 62 -10.59 -10.82 -5.86
C LYS A 62 -10.83 -12.20 -6.48
N HIS A 63 -11.94 -12.32 -7.22
CA HIS A 63 -12.36 -13.56 -7.83
C HIS A 63 -13.05 -13.32 -9.17
N TYR A 64 -12.75 -14.21 -10.12
CA TYR A 64 -13.54 -14.38 -11.33
C TYR A 64 -14.41 -15.62 -11.23
N TYR A 65 -15.56 -15.58 -11.90
CA TYR A 65 -16.50 -16.69 -11.93
C TYR A 65 -16.91 -17.01 -13.37
N GLN A 66 -16.92 -18.28 -13.71
CA GLN A 66 -17.46 -18.84 -14.95
C GLN A 66 -18.75 -19.58 -14.63
N ASN A 67 -19.89 -19.15 -15.14
CA ASN A 67 -21.20 -19.76 -14.85
C ASN A 67 -21.43 -19.97 -13.35
N GLY A 68 -20.96 -19.08 -12.48
CA GLY A 68 -21.07 -19.15 -11.02
C GLY A 68 -19.98 -19.96 -10.30
N TYR A 69 -19.03 -20.55 -11.00
CA TYR A 69 -17.90 -21.27 -10.41
C TYR A 69 -16.65 -20.42 -10.43
N VAL A 70 -15.94 -20.35 -9.30
CA VAL A 70 -14.66 -19.63 -9.18
C VAL A 70 -13.64 -20.19 -10.16
N ILE A 71 -12.96 -19.32 -10.86
CA ILE A 71 -11.90 -19.66 -11.81
C ILE A 71 -10.73 -18.66 -11.69
N THR A 72 -9.52 -19.14 -11.91
CA THR A 72 -8.32 -18.29 -11.82
C THR A 72 -8.12 -17.44 -13.08
N ASN A 73 -8.49 -17.96 -14.25
CA ASN A 73 -8.36 -17.27 -15.53
C ASN A 73 -9.60 -17.55 -16.38
N LEU A 74 -10.27 -16.49 -16.83
CA LEU A 74 -11.44 -16.57 -17.70
C LEU A 74 -11.08 -16.73 -19.18
N GLU A 75 -9.91 -16.25 -19.59
CA GLU A 75 -9.54 -16.15 -21.00
C GLU A 75 -9.50 -17.52 -21.69
N GLY A 76 -10.13 -17.62 -22.85
CA GLY A 76 -10.19 -18.84 -23.67
C GLY A 76 -11.25 -19.85 -23.22
N HIS A 77 -11.91 -19.66 -22.07
CA HIS A 77 -12.99 -20.53 -21.62
C HIS A 77 -14.30 -20.19 -22.33
N LYS A 78 -15.14 -21.23 -22.56
CA LYS A 78 -16.48 -21.09 -23.12
C LYS A 78 -17.52 -21.03 -21.99
N CYS A 79 -18.39 -20.04 -22.02
CA CYS A 79 -19.45 -19.90 -21.02
C CYS A 79 -20.62 -19.03 -21.52
N ASN A 80 -21.68 -19.05 -20.76
CA ASN A 80 -22.86 -18.20 -20.98
C ASN A 80 -22.86 -16.99 -20.06
N LYS A 81 -22.07 -17.02 -18.97
CA LYS A 81 -22.01 -15.96 -17.99
C LYS A 81 -20.62 -15.86 -17.38
N ILE A 82 -20.13 -14.63 -17.24
CA ILE A 82 -18.94 -14.32 -16.45
C ILE A 82 -19.29 -13.29 -15.37
N SER A 83 -18.65 -13.38 -14.21
CA SER A 83 -18.77 -12.37 -13.17
C SER A 83 -17.46 -12.20 -12.42
N CYS A 84 -17.33 -11.08 -11.74
CA CYS A 84 -16.18 -10.78 -10.88
C CYS A 84 -16.60 -10.15 -9.56
N GLU A 85 -15.79 -10.36 -8.55
CA GLU A 85 -15.74 -9.57 -7.32
C GLU A 85 -14.45 -8.77 -7.31
N LEU A 86 -14.53 -7.48 -7.09
CA LEU A 86 -13.36 -6.61 -7.06
C LEU A 86 -13.40 -5.59 -5.94
N ILE A 87 -12.23 -5.04 -5.67
CA ILE A 87 -12.03 -3.87 -4.82
C ILE A 87 -11.56 -2.73 -5.71
N ALA A 88 -12.26 -1.60 -5.67
CA ALA A 88 -11.85 -0.37 -6.34
C ALA A 88 -11.52 0.70 -5.29
N THR A 89 -10.49 1.48 -5.55
CA THR A 89 -10.02 2.54 -4.67
C THR A 89 -10.11 3.89 -5.36
N PHE A 90 -10.64 4.85 -4.64
CA PHE A 90 -10.97 6.17 -5.15
C PHE A 90 -10.30 7.27 -4.33
N LEU A 91 -9.97 8.36 -5.01
CA LEU A 91 -9.57 9.64 -4.41
C LEU A 91 -10.53 10.75 -4.84
N PRO A 92 -10.78 11.75 -3.99
CA PRO A 92 -11.43 12.97 -4.41
C PRO A 92 -10.65 13.65 -5.55
N ASP A 93 -11.36 14.19 -6.53
CA ASP A 93 -10.77 14.85 -7.71
C ASP A 93 -9.80 15.98 -7.34
N GLU A 94 -10.15 16.78 -6.32
CA GLU A 94 -9.30 17.85 -5.79
C GLU A 94 -7.92 17.36 -5.31
N VAL A 95 -7.87 16.16 -4.75
CA VAL A 95 -6.61 15.54 -4.29
C VAL A 95 -5.76 15.11 -5.48
N VAL A 96 -6.38 14.53 -6.49
CA VAL A 96 -5.71 14.16 -7.74
C VAL A 96 -5.15 15.39 -8.42
N ASP A 97 -5.95 16.47 -8.56
CA ASP A 97 -5.51 17.75 -9.12
C ASP A 97 -4.32 18.34 -8.34
N GLY A 98 -4.35 18.24 -7.00
CA GLY A 98 -3.25 18.68 -6.15
C GLY A 98 -1.96 17.90 -6.42
N LEU A 99 -2.05 16.59 -6.63
CA LEU A 99 -0.88 15.75 -6.97
C LEU A 99 -0.31 16.12 -8.34
N TYR A 100 -1.17 16.29 -9.35
CA TYR A 100 -0.76 16.74 -10.69
C TYR A 100 -0.07 18.10 -10.63
N ALA A 101 -0.69 19.08 -9.98
CA ALA A 101 -0.13 20.41 -9.83
C ALA A 101 1.22 20.42 -9.11
N ALA A 102 1.43 19.56 -8.12
CA ALA A 102 2.69 19.46 -7.41
C ALA A 102 3.82 18.92 -8.32
N VAL A 103 3.52 17.89 -9.12
CA VAL A 103 4.48 17.31 -10.08
C VAL A 103 4.82 18.29 -11.20
N GLU A 104 3.79 18.96 -11.77
CA GLU A 104 3.98 19.97 -12.81
C GLU A 104 4.83 21.16 -12.33
N ARG A 105 4.63 21.62 -11.08
CA ARG A 105 5.47 22.69 -10.49
C ARG A 105 6.93 22.28 -10.34
N ALA A 106 7.21 20.99 -10.22
CA ALA A 106 8.57 20.46 -10.24
C ALA A 106 9.15 20.33 -11.65
N GLY A 107 8.41 20.73 -12.70
CA GLY A 107 8.84 20.63 -14.10
C GLY A 107 8.75 19.20 -14.66
N LEU A 108 7.94 18.35 -14.04
CA LEU A 108 7.73 16.95 -14.42
C LEU A 108 6.29 16.73 -14.90
N TYR A 109 6.04 15.63 -15.57
CA TYR A 109 4.72 15.18 -15.99
C TYR A 109 4.33 13.90 -15.28
N VAL A 110 3.04 13.78 -14.91
CA VAL A 110 2.49 12.56 -14.35
C VAL A 110 2.27 11.57 -15.50
N ALA A 111 3.00 10.47 -15.49
CA ALA A 111 2.83 9.40 -16.48
C ALA A 111 1.68 8.44 -16.09
N ASN A 112 1.53 8.14 -14.81
CA ASN A 112 0.49 7.26 -14.28
C ASN A 112 0.30 7.50 -12.79
N LEU A 113 -0.86 7.08 -12.27
CA LEU A 113 -1.15 6.95 -10.85
C LEU A 113 -1.23 5.46 -10.50
N THR A 114 -0.65 5.07 -9.37
CA THR A 114 -0.77 3.72 -8.84
C THR A 114 -0.99 3.77 -7.34
N LEU A 115 -1.67 2.76 -6.82
CA LEU A 115 -1.83 2.57 -5.38
C LEU A 115 -0.51 2.13 -4.78
N GLU A 116 -0.09 2.80 -3.72
CA GLU A 116 1.11 2.48 -2.95
C GLU A 116 1.16 1.01 -2.51
N PRO A 117 0.09 0.43 -1.94
CA PRO A 117 0.06 -0.99 -1.58
C PRO A 117 0.28 -1.94 -2.77
N ILE A 118 -0.27 -1.64 -3.94
CA ILE A 118 -0.06 -2.47 -5.15
C ILE A 118 1.41 -2.41 -5.56
N ALA A 119 1.98 -1.22 -5.58
CA ALA A 119 3.39 -1.02 -5.91
C ALA A 119 4.30 -1.79 -4.93
N ALA A 120 4.06 -1.66 -3.64
CA ALA A 120 4.86 -2.33 -2.61
C ALA A 120 4.75 -3.87 -2.68
N ILE A 121 3.54 -4.42 -2.93
CA ILE A 121 3.33 -5.87 -3.09
C ILE A 121 4.14 -6.42 -4.26
N ASN A 122 4.21 -5.72 -5.38
CA ASN A 122 4.92 -6.19 -6.57
C ASN A 122 6.41 -6.44 -6.31
N VAL A 123 6.99 -5.73 -5.36
CA VAL A 123 8.37 -5.92 -4.92
C VAL A 123 8.47 -6.84 -3.71
N ALA A 124 7.69 -6.57 -2.65
CA ALA A 124 7.86 -7.22 -1.36
C ALA A 124 7.32 -8.66 -1.32
N ILE A 125 6.30 -8.99 -2.13
CA ILE A 125 5.68 -10.31 -2.15
C ILE A 125 5.85 -10.96 -3.53
N PRO A 126 6.83 -11.85 -3.71
CA PRO A 126 6.96 -12.62 -4.95
C PRO A 126 5.65 -13.34 -5.32
N GLU A 127 5.32 -13.41 -6.61
CA GLU A 127 4.06 -14.00 -7.10
C GLU A 127 3.76 -15.38 -6.51
N ARG A 128 4.79 -16.23 -6.40
CA ARG A 128 4.67 -17.58 -5.83
C ARG A 128 4.15 -17.61 -4.38
N PHE A 129 4.26 -16.49 -3.66
CA PHE A 129 3.79 -16.37 -2.27
C PHE A 129 2.41 -15.68 -2.17
N ARG A 130 1.92 -15.05 -3.24
CA ARG A 130 0.63 -14.34 -3.23
C ARG A 130 -0.58 -15.27 -3.09
N LEU A 131 -0.38 -16.59 -3.31
CA LEU A 131 -1.38 -17.60 -2.98
C LEU A 131 -1.64 -17.72 -1.47
N LEU A 132 -0.66 -17.30 -0.65
CA LEU A 132 -0.76 -17.37 0.80
C LEU A 132 -1.49 -16.13 1.34
N ASN A 133 -2.09 -16.29 2.51
CA ASN A 133 -2.71 -15.19 3.25
C ASN A 133 -1.60 -14.39 3.98
N ILE A 134 -1.06 -13.37 3.32
CA ILE A 134 0.04 -12.55 3.81
C ILE A 134 -0.42 -11.09 3.88
N ALA A 135 -0.14 -10.42 5.00
CA ALA A 135 -0.26 -8.97 5.09
C ALA A 135 1.08 -8.31 4.73
N LEU A 136 1.00 -7.23 3.95
CA LEU A 136 2.09 -6.27 3.76
C LEU A 136 1.72 -5.00 4.53
N VAL A 137 2.65 -4.51 5.35
CA VAL A 137 2.52 -3.28 6.13
C VAL A 137 3.62 -2.32 5.70
N ASP A 138 3.26 -1.21 5.07
CA ASP A 138 4.19 -0.12 4.75
C ASP A 138 4.08 0.95 5.84
N VAL A 139 5.12 1.04 6.68
CA VAL A 139 5.17 1.97 7.80
C VAL A 139 5.95 3.20 7.39
N GLY A 140 5.21 4.22 6.96
CA GLY A 140 5.77 5.50 6.53
C GLY A 140 6.05 6.46 7.68
N ALA A 141 5.99 7.75 7.38
CA ALA A 141 6.09 8.83 8.37
C ALA A 141 4.76 9.03 9.11
N GLY A 142 3.69 9.38 8.39
CA GLY A 142 2.39 9.71 8.99
C GLY A 142 1.29 8.67 8.81
N THR A 143 1.52 7.60 8.05
CA THR A 143 0.56 6.53 7.81
C THR A 143 1.22 5.16 7.79
N SER A 144 0.46 4.15 8.19
CA SER A 144 0.80 2.74 7.96
C SER A 144 -0.25 2.15 7.03
N ASP A 145 0.18 1.77 5.83
CA ASP A 145 -0.66 1.21 4.79
C ASP A 145 -0.61 -0.33 4.85
N ILE A 146 -1.79 -0.95 4.80
CA ILE A 146 -1.95 -2.38 5.01
C ILE A 146 -2.64 -2.98 3.79
N SER A 147 -2.08 -4.04 3.26
CA SER A 147 -2.70 -4.82 2.19
C SER A 147 -2.59 -6.31 2.48
N ILE A 148 -3.57 -7.08 2.06
CA ILE A 148 -3.62 -8.52 2.28
C ILE A 148 -3.72 -9.23 0.94
N THR A 149 -2.80 -10.19 0.72
CA THR A 149 -2.85 -11.11 -0.43
C THR A 149 -3.43 -12.44 -0.01
N LYS A 150 -4.19 -13.06 -0.88
CA LYS A 150 -4.72 -14.39 -0.72
C LYS A 150 -5.16 -14.92 -2.08
N ASP A 151 -4.98 -16.22 -2.33
CA ASP A 151 -5.41 -16.90 -3.55
C ASP A 151 -4.91 -16.23 -4.85
N GLY A 152 -3.73 -15.60 -4.79
CA GLY A 152 -3.08 -14.94 -5.92
C GLY A 152 -3.45 -13.47 -6.12
N SER A 153 -4.42 -12.96 -5.37
CA SER A 153 -4.96 -11.60 -5.51
C SER A 153 -4.77 -10.77 -4.25
N ILE A 154 -4.92 -9.45 -4.38
CA ILE A 154 -5.05 -8.56 -3.24
C ILE A 154 -6.53 -8.55 -2.85
N VAL A 155 -6.81 -9.00 -1.63
CA VAL A 155 -8.18 -9.19 -1.16
C VAL A 155 -8.66 -8.07 -0.22
N ALA A 156 -7.76 -7.28 0.32
CA ALA A 156 -8.11 -6.17 1.20
C ALA A 156 -7.02 -5.09 1.23
N TYR A 157 -7.46 -3.83 1.45
CA TYR A 157 -6.62 -2.69 1.76
C TYR A 157 -7.14 -1.97 3.00
N GLY A 158 -6.24 -1.37 3.74
CA GLY A 158 -6.58 -0.46 4.81
C GLY A 158 -5.40 0.44 5.16
N MET A 159 -5.67 1.49 5.93
CA MET A 159 -4.66 2.43 6.37
C MET A 159 -4.99 2.84 7.80
N ILE A 160 -3.96 3.08 8.59
CA ILE A 160 -4.07 3.77 9.87
C ILE A 160 -3.26 5.07 9.82
N PRO A 161 -3.79 6.19 10.36
CA PRO A 161 -3.11 7.49 10.35
C PRO A 161 -2.11 7.61 11.51
N SER A 162 -1.26 6.59 11.68
CA SER A 162 -0.25 6.51 12.74
C SER A 162 0.95 5.70 12.25
N ALA A 163 2.17 6.25 12.40
CA ALA A 163 3.39 5.64 11.94
C ALA A 163 4.64 6.28 12.58
N GLY A 164 5.66 6.63 11.80
CA GLY A 164 6.94 7.13 12.27
C GLY A 164 6.91 8.50 12.96
N ASP A 165 5.93 9.35 12.63
CA ASP A 165 5.84 10.71 13.18
C ASP A 165 5.44 10.71 14.66
N GLU A 166 4.59 9.79 15.10
CA GLU A 166 4.25 9.61 16.50
C GLU A 166 5.47 9.22 17.34
N ILE A 167 6.37 8.42 16.76
CA ILE A 167 7.64 8.05 17.40
C ILE A 167 8.55 9.30 17.49
N THR A 168 8.64 10.08 16.41
CA THR A 168 9.40 11.34 16.37
C THR A 168 8.88 12.32 17.42
N GLU A 169 7.56 12.51 17.50
CA GLU A 169 6.96 13.37 18.52
C GLU A 169 7.23 12.90 19.96
N CYS A 170 7.21 11.58 20.18
CA CYS A 170 7.55 11.01 21.49
C CYS A 170 8.98 11.38 21.89
N LEU A 171 9.95 11.20 20.98
CA LEU A 171 11.35 11.56 21.20
C LEU A 171 11.54 13.06 21.40
N ALA A 172 10.89 13.90 20.57
CA ALA A 172 10.96 15.36 20.69
C ALA A 172 10.48 15.85 22.06
N LYS A 173 9.40 15.27 22.57
CA LYS A 173 8.83 15.58 23.90
C LYS A 173 9.75 15.09 25.03
N HIS A 174 10.31 13.88 24.89
CA HIS A 174 11.14 13.28 25.94
C HIS A 174 12.48 13.98 26.09
N TYR A 175 13.16 14.27 24.97
CA TYR A 175 14.49 14.85 24.95
C TYR A 175 14.50 16.37 24.82
N LEU A 176 13.33 17.03 24.80
CA LEU A 176 13.20 18.47 24.62
C LEU A 176 13.96 18.99 23.40
N THR A 177 13.74 18.37 22.24
CA THR A 177 14.34 18.74 20.97
C THR A 177 13.29 19.08 19.91
N ASP A 178 13.69 19.69 18.80
CA ASP A 178 12.75 19.94 17.71
C ASP A 178 12.45 18.67 16.92
N PHE A 179 11.40 18.72 16.08
CA PHE A 179 10.94 17.57 15.32
C PHE A 179 12.01 17.02 14.36
N ASN A 180 12.79 17.88 13.71
CA ASN A 180 13.78 17.44 12.73
C ASN A 180 14.96 16.72 13.41
N GLU A 181 15.42 17.25 14.56
CA GLU A 181 16.47 16.61 15.35
C GLU A 181 15.99 15.28 15.95
N ALA A 182 14.72 15.22 16.43
CA ALA A 182 14.10 13.99 16.90
C ALA A 182 13.95 12.95 15.78
N ASP A 183 13.59 13.36 14.56
CA ASP A 183 13.52 12.49 13.41
C ASP A 183 14.89 11.96 13.01
N ALA A 184 15.91 12.81 13.01
CA ALA A 184 17.30 12.41 12.79
C ALA A 184 17.77 11.42 13.87
N LEU A 185 17.44 11.67 15.14
CA LEU A 185 17.74 10.79 16.27
C LEU A 185 17.09 9.40 16.06
N LYS A 186 15.80 9.38 15.75
CA LYS A 186 15.05 8.15 15.42
C LYS A 186 15.72 7.36 14.29
N CYS A 187 16.01 8.03 13.17
CA CYS A 187 16.63 7.38 12.02
C CYS A 187 18.02 6.81 12.34
N LYS A 188 18.88 7.60 12.99
CA LYS A 188 20.22 7.15 13.39
C LYS A 188 20.17 5.97 14.36
N SER A 189 19.22 5.92 15.30
CA SER A 189 19.08 4.83 16.27
C SER A 189 18.79 3.46 15.64
N THR A 190 18.33 3.43 14.39
CA THR A 190 18.12 2.16 13.66
C THR A 190 19.40 1.62 13.02
N GLU A 191 20.48 2.41 12.98
CA GLU A 191 21.74 2.08 12.29
C GLU A 191 22.94 2.10 13.21
N MET A 192 22.87 2.82 14.34
CA MET A 192 23.99 3.06 15.26
C MET A 192 23.59 2.66 16.68
N ASP A 193 24.53 2.08 17.41
CA ASP A 193 24.33 1.72 18.83
C ASP A 193 24.24 2.93 19.76
N GLU A 194 24.93 4.03 19.41
CA GLU A 194 24.93 5.28 20.16
C GLU A 194 24.73 6.47 19.21
N VAL A 195 23.90 7.41 19.62
CA VAL A 195 23.59 8.63 18.85
C VAL A 195 23.84 9.87 19.70
N GLU A 196 24.46 10.88 19.08
CA GLU A 196 24.66 12.20 19.67
C GLU A 196 23.69 13.21 19.07
N PHE A 197 23.11 14.05 19.92
CA PHE A 197 22.20 15.12 19.52
C PHE A 197 22.28 16.28 20.54
N SER A 198 21.59 17.39 20.25
CA SER A 198 21.47 18.51 21.19
C SER A 198 20.01 18.82 21.50
N ASP A 199 19.72 19.19 22.74
CA ASP A 199 18.39 19.69 23.11
C ASP A 199 18.15 21.13 22.63
N ILE A 200 16.95 21.67 22.89
CA ILE A 200 16.58 23.03 22.51
C ILE A 200 17.43 24.12 23.19
N MET A 201 18.17 23.77 24.26
CA MET A 201 19.10 24.66 24.94
C MET A 201 20.54 24.57 24.37
N GLY A 202 20.75 23.68 23.37
CA GLY A 202 22.05 23.41 22.78
C GLY A 202 22.96 22.55 23.67
N LEU A 203 22.41 21.87 24.67
CA LEU A 203 23.18 20.93 25.49
C LEU A 203 23.37 19.61 24.74
N PRO A 204 24.62 19.12 24.65
CA PRO A 204 24.89 17.87 23.97
C PRO A 204 24.47 16.67 24.83
N TYR A 205 23.83 15.69 24.18
CA TYR A 205 23.44 14.41 24.76
C TYR A 205 24.00 13.26 23.92
N LYS A 206 24.28 12.15 24.61
CA LYS A 206 24.64 10.88 23.98
C LYS A 206 23.77 9.80 24.58
N VAL A 207 23.04 9.10 23.74
CA VAL A 207 22.06 8.06 24.14
C VAL A 207 22.28 6.80 23.32
N SER A 208 22.01 5.65 23.94
CA SER A 208 22.07 4.38 23.24
C SER A 208 20.78 4.10 22.47
N SER A 209 20.86 3.25 21.45
CA SER A 209 19.67 2.77 20.71
C SER A 209 18.70 1.98 21.62
N GLU A 210 19.20 1.36 22.68
CA GLU A 210 18.41 0.69 23.69
C GLU A 210 17.59 1.67 24.54
N GLU A 211 18.20 2.77 24.97
CA GLU A 211 17.50 3.83 25.71
C GLU A 211 16.42 4.47 24.86
N ILE A 212 16.71 4.73 23.57
CA ILE A 212 15.72 5.26 22.63
C ILE A 212 14.56 4.26 22.47
N ALA A 213 14.86 2.97 22.31
CA ALA A 213 13.83 1.93 22.18
C ALA A 213 12.93 1.86 23.42
N GLU A 214 13.48 2.01 24.63
CA GLU A 214 12.66 2.02 25.86
C GLU A 214 11.78 3.27 25.95
N VAL A 215 12.29 4.44 25.55
CA VAL A 215 11.52 5.70 25.51
C VAL A 215 10.30 5.59 24.57
N VAL A 216 10.46 4.97 23.40
CA VAL A 216 9.40 4.89 22.39
C VAL A 216 8.52 3.65 22.50
N LYS A 217 8.81 2.76 23.42
CA LYS A 217 8.18 1.45 23.56
C LYS A 217 6.66 1.49 23.58
N ASP A 218 6.07 2.34 24.40
CA ASP A 218 4.62 2.46 24.51
C ASP A 218 4.00 3.02 23.23
N THR A 219 4.70 3.92 22.54
CA THR A 219 4.27 4.46 21.25
C THR A 219 4.30 3.37 20.17
N VAL A 220 5.40 2.62 20.09
CA VAL A 220 5.52 1.47 19.17
C VAL A 220 4.44 0.44 19.45
N TYR A 221 4.19 0.12 20.73
CA TYR A 221 3.14 -0.81 21.14
C TYR A 221 1.74 -0.35 20.70
N SER A 222 1.44 0.95 20.83
CA SER A 222 0.19 1.53 20.37
C SER A 222 0.01 1.44 18.85
N ILE A 223 1.07 1.76 18.08
CA ILE A 223 1.05 1.68 16.62
C ILE A 223 0.86 0.23 16.17
N THR A 224 1.67 -0.68 16.68
CA THR A 224 1.63 -2.10 16.28
C THR A 224 0.33 -2.78 16.65
N LYS A 225 -0.29 -2.40 17.79
CA LYS A 225 -1.64 -2.82 18.14
C LYS A 225 -2.65 -2.36 17.11
N SER A 226 -2.63 -1.08 16.74
CA SER A 226 -3.55 -0.53 15.74
C SER A 226 -3.37 -1.20 14.37
N VAL A 227 -2.12 -1.50 13.99
CA VAL A 227 -1.81 -2.27 12.76
C VAL A 227 -2.39 -3.68 12.85
N ALA A 228 -2.18 -4.38 13.96
CA ALA A 228 -2.69 -5.74 14.16
C ALA A 228 -4.21 -5.79 14.14
N ASP A 229 -4.87 -4.87 14.87
CA ASP A 229 -6.32 -4.76 14.90
C ASP A 229 -6.87 -4.53 13.48
N LYS A 230 -6.20 -3.68 12.68
CA LYS A 230 -6.60 -3.42 11.31
C LYS A 230 -6.37 -4.62 10.38
N ILE A 231 -5.28 -5.35 10.55
CA ILE A 231 -5.03 -6.61 9.81
C ILE A 231 -6.15 -7.62 10.10
N ILE A 232 -6.51 -7.80 11.37
CA ILE A 232 -7.56 -8.73 11.79
C ILE A 232 -8.91 -8.29 11.22
N GLU A 233 -9.25 -7.01 11.29
CA GLU A 233 -10.47 -6.44 10.69
C GLU A 233 -10.53 -6.76 9.19
N LEU A 234 -9.48 -6.43 8.44
CA LEU A 234 -9.39 -6.62 6.99
C LEU A 234 -9.39 -8.10 6.58
N ASN A 235 -8.97 -8.98 7.46
CA ASN A 235 -8.91 -10.43 7.22
C ASN A 235 -10.13 -11.18 7.80
N GLY A 236 -11.25 -10.50 7.98
CA GLY A 236 -12.51 -11.10 8.42
C GLY A 236 -12.47 -11.63 9.86
N GLY A 237 -11.80 -10.94 10.75
CA GLY A 237 -11.71 -11.28 12.19
C GLY A 237 -10.65 -12.33 12.51
N LYS A 238 -9.75 -12.66 11.59
CA LYS A 238 -8.69 -13.67 11.78
C LYS A 238 -7.32 -13.10 11.51
N SER A 239 -6.29 -13.64 12.18
CA SER A 239 -4.91 -13.33 11.87
C SER A 239 -4.50 -13.91 10.50
N VAL A 240 -3.45 -13.34 9.92
CA VAL A 240 -2.84 -13.78 8.66
C VAL A 240 -1.79 -14.87 8.89
N SER A 241 -1.28 -15.48 7.81
CA SER A 241 -0.24 -16.53 7.92
C SER A 241 1.15 -15.96 8.14
N ALA A 242 1.42 -14.76 7.63
CA ALA A 242 2.69 -14.04 7.80
C ALA A 242 2.48 -12.54 7.54
N VAL A 243 3.41 -11.72 8.02
CA VAL A 243 3.43 -10.29 7.78
C VAL A 243 4.79 -9.88 7.22
N PHE A 244 4.78 -9.13 6.14
CA PHE A 244 5.95 -8.43 5.63
C PHE A 244 5.83 -6.94 5.96
N VAL A 245 6.87 -6.39 6.55
CA VAL A 245 6.95 -4.98 6.93
C VAL A 245 7.94 -4.29 6.00
N VAL A 246 7.56 -3.15 5.45
CA VAL A 246 8.41 -2.27 4.65
C VAL A 246 8.31 -0.84 5.19
N GLY A 247 9.04 0.09 4.60
CA GLY A 247 9.06 1.47 5.05
C GLY A 247 10.05 1.72 6.20
N GLY A 248 10.26 3.00 6.51
CA GLY A 248 11.25 3.44 7.51
C GLY A 248 10.82 3.20 8.95
N GLY A 249 9.51 3.38 9.24
CA GLY A 249 8.96 3.23 10.58
C GLY A 249 9.05 1.82 11.13
N GLY A 250 9.00 0.81 10.25
CA GLY A 250 9.13 -0.59 10.62
C GLY A 250 10.53 -1.02 11.11
N LYS A 251 11.56 -0.17 10.91
CA LYS A 251 12.94 -0.44 11.37
C LYS A 251 13.14 -0.22 12.86
N ILE A 252 12.23 0.48 13.52
CA ILE A 252 12.33 0.79 14.94
C ILE A 252 12.38 -0.50 15.75
N LYS A 253 13.32 -0.55 16.67
CA LYS A 253 13.52 -1.69 17.57
C LYS A 253 12.25 -2.02 18.36
N GLY A 254 11.85 -3.28 18.34
CA GLY A 254 10.63 -3.76 19.00
C GLY A 254 9.37 -3.74 18.14
N PHE A 255 9.39 -3.12 16.93
CA PHE A 255 8.21 -3.04 16.08
C PHE A 255 7.75 -4.42 15.58
N VAL A 256 8.66 -5.20 15.02
CA VAL A 256 8.38 -6.55 14.48
C VAL A 256 7.93 -7.50 15.59
N GLU A 257 8.62 -7.47 16.75
CA GLU A 257 8.31 -8.28 17.90
C GLU A 257 6.91 -7.99 18.46
N SER A 258 6.61 -6.73 18.67
CA SER A 258 5.32 -6.29 19.18
C SER A 258 4.16 -6.61 18.21
N LEU A 259 4.39 -6.44 16.90
CA LEU A 259 3.39 -6.80 15.89
C LEU A 259 3.12 -8.31 15.86
N ALA A 260 4.17 -9.14 15.99
CA ALA A 260 4.04 -10.59 16.07
C ALA A 260 3.24 -11.02 17.29
N GLU A 261 3.49 -10.38 18.44
CA GLU A 261 2.77 -10.63 19.69
C GLU A 261 1.27 -10.37 19.55
N PHE A 262 0.87 -9.20 19.02
CA PHE A 262 -0.54 -8.85 18.82
C PHE A 262 -1.28 -9.73 17.82
N LEU A 263 -0.57 -10.23 16.82
CA LEU A 263 -1.15 -11.14 15.82
C LEU A 263 -1.11 -12.61 16.24
N GLU A 264 -0.53 -12.91 17.42
CA GLU A 264 -0.30 -14.27 17.91
C GLU A 264 0.49 -15.13 16.91
N LEU A 265 1.46 -14.49 16.22
CA LEU A 265 2.31 -15.15 15.23
C LEU A 265 3.70 -15.45 15.83
N PRO A 266 4.35 -16.54 15.42
CA PRO A 266 5.78 -16.70 15.64
C PRO A 266 6.55 -15.51 15.07
N LYS A 267 7.58 -15.02 15.79
CA LYS A 267 8.38 -13.85 15.35
C LYS A 267 8.93 -14.01 13.92
N GLU A 268 9.31 -15.23 13.54
CA GLU A 268 9.85 -15.57 12.23
C GLU A 268 8.84 -15.41 11.08
N ARG A 269 7.56 -15.23 11.41
CA ARG A 269 6.48 -14.95 10.43
C ARG A 269 6.18 -13.46 10.26
N VAL A 270 6.86 -12.61 11.00
CA VAL A 270 6.81 -11.14 10.82
C VAL A 270 8.20 -10.68 10.45
N ALA A 271 8.41 -10.19 9.24
CA ALA A 271 9.72 -9.88 8.72
C ALA A 271 9.77 -8.50 8.06
N LEU A 272 10.77 -7.70 8.46
CA LEU A 272 11.14 -6.49 7.73
C LEU A 272 11.75 -6.91 6.39
N ARG A 273 11.23 -6.34 5.29
CA ARG A 273 11.70 -6.63 3.92
C ARG A 273 12.46 -5.43 3.37
N GLY A 274 13.57 -5.69 2.72
CA GLY A 274 14.47 -4.65 2.24
C GLY A 274 15.22 -5.03 0.97
N SER A 275 16.54 -4.96 0.99
CA SER A 275 17.40 -5.21 -0.18
C SER A 275 17.22 -6.60 -0.80
N GLU A 276 16.87 -7.61 0.01
CA GLU A 276 16.71 -9.00 -0.46
C GLU A 276 15.55 -9.19 -1.45
N VAL A 277 14.50 -8.34 -1.37
CA VAL A 277 13.38 -8.40 -2.32
C VAL A 277 13.67 -7.66 -3.64
N MET A 278 14.75 -6.89 -3.69
CA MET A 278 15.19 -6.11 -4.85
C MET A 278 16.40 -6.72 -5.58
N GLY A 279 16.74 -7.99 -5.27
CA GLY A 279 17.92 -8.65 -5.82
C GLY A 279 17.96 -8.78 -7.36
N ASN A 280 16.83 -8.64 -8.04
CA ASN A 280 16.71 -8.65 -9.50
C ASN A 280 16.81 -7.25 -10.12
N ILE A 281 17.04 -6.21 -9.32
CA ILE A 281 17.07 -4.81 -9.73
C ILE A 281 18.51 -4.31 -9.64
N THR A 282 19.02 -3.74 -10.72
CA THR A 282 20.34 -3.14 -10.76
C THR A 282 20.21 -1.62 -10.65
N PHE A 283 20.77 -1.06 -9.60
CA PHE A 283 20.90 0.39 -9.44
C PHE A 283 22.13 0.87 -10.18
N MET A 284 22.00 1.91 -11.01
CA MET A 284 23.10 2.44 -11.83
C MET A 284 24.02 3.38 -11.05
N GLN A 285 23.65 3.76 -9.85
CA GLN A 285 24.44 4.60 -8.95
C GLN A 285 24.92 3.75 -7.77
N ASP A 286 26.22 3.77 -7.50
CA ASP A 286 26.83 2.93 -6.45
C ASP A 286 26.61 3.45 -5.03
N ASP A 287 26.21 4.72 -4.88
CA ASP A 287 25.98 5.39 -3.60
C ASP A 287 24.55 5.25 -3.04
N ILE A 288 23.66 4.58 -3.77
CA ILE A 288 22.30 4.34 -3.31
C ILE A 288 22.30 3.20 -2.28
N LYS A 289 21.88 3.53 -1.05
CA LYS A 289 21.60 2.53 -0.02
C LYS A 289 20.28 1.81 -0.34
N VAL A 290 20.39 0.56 -0.77
CA VAL A 290 19.22 -0.28 -1.08
C VAL A 290 18.67 -0.89 0.19
N ASP A 291 17.50 -0.44 0.63
CA ASP A 291 16.82 -0.91 1.84
C ASP A 291 15.29 -0.85 1.73
N SER A 292 14.58 -1.05 2.86
CA SER A 292 13.12 -1.06 2.92
C SER A 292 12.45 0.23 2.43
N LEU A 293 13.16 1.37 2.43
CA LEU A 293 12.64 2.66 1.95
C LEU A 293 12.44 2.70 0.43
N LEU A 294 13.19 1.87 -0.32
CA LEU A 294 13.12 1.84 -1.78
C LEU A 294 12.07 0.86 -2.33
N VAL A 295 11.45 0.04 -1.48
CA VAL A 295 10.49 -0.99 -1.92
C VAL A 295 9.33 -0.36 -2.70
N THR A 296 8.66 0.60 -2.12
CA THR A 296 7.51 1.28 -2.74
C THR A 296 7.90 2.12 -3.96
N PRO A 297 8.93 2.98 -3.95
CA PRO A 297 9.38 3.70 -5.15
C PRO A 297 9.75 2.78 -6.32
N VAL A 298 10.45 1.69 -6.04
CA VAL A 298 10.80 0.69 -7.05
C VAL A 298 9.55 -0.01 -7.58
N GLY A 299 8.62 -0.34 -6.70
CA GLY A 299 7.33 -0.94 -7.09
C GLY A 299 6.50 -0.04 -8.01
N ILE A 300 6.50 1.27 -7.79
CA ILE A 300 5.85 2.26 -8.66
C ILE A 300 6.47 2.19 -10.08
N CYS A 301 7.79 2.15 -10.17
CA CYS A 301 8.49 2.03 -11.45
C CYS A 301 8.18 0.71 -12.16
N LEU A 302 8.20 -0.41 -11.42
CA LEU A 302 7.89 -1.73 -11.97
C LEU A 302 6.46 -1.81 -12.48
N ASN A 303 5.49 -1.31 -11.68
CA ASN A 303 4.09 -1.30 -12.07
C ASN A 303 3.86 -0.50 -13.36
N PHE A 304 4.52 0.64 -13.52
CA PHE A 304 4.49 1.40 -14.77
C PHE A 304 5.04 0.59 -15.96
N TYR A 305 6.15 -0.14 -15.76
CA TYR A 305 6.78 -0.95 -16.81
C TYR A 305 5.91 -2.14 -17.23
N GLU A 306 5.27 -2.81 -16.30
CA GLU A 306 4.37 -3.94 -16.55
C GLU A 306 3.10 -3.46 -17.27
N GLN A 307 2.52 -2.36 -16.82
CA GLN A 307 1.34 -1.79 -17.44
C GLN A 307 1.61 -1.21 -18.84
N ARG A 308 2.84 -0.77 -19.13
CA ARG A 308 3.22 -0.26 -20.47
C ARG A 308 3.01 -1.30 -21.58
N ASN A 309 3.08 -2.58 -21.27
CA ASN A 309 2.82 -3.66 -22.21
C ASN A 309 1.32 -4.02 -22.32
N ASN A 310 0.51 -3.54 -21.36
CA ASN A 310 -0.93 -3.78 -21.25
C ASN A 310 -1.71 -2.44 -21.13
N PHE A 311 -1.36 -1.43 -21.94
CA PHE A 311 -2.00 -0.12 -21.86
C PHE A 311 -3.52 -0.21 -22.01
N ILE A 312 -4.19 -0.22 -20.86
CA ILE A 312 -5.61 0.07 -20.77
C ILE A 312 -5.75 1.20 -19.75
N PHE A 313 -5.83 2.43 -20.27
CA PHE A 313 -6.15 3.58 -19.43
C PHE A 313 -7.64 3.56 -19.10
N VAL A 314 -7.96 3.50 -17.82
CA VAL A 314 -9.29 3.81 -17.35
C VAL A 314 -9.41 5.33 -17.30
N ASN A 315 -9.78 5.92 -18.42
CA ASN A 315 -10.21 7.30 -18.45
C ASN A 315 -11.69 7.36 -18.84
N ILE A 316 -12.55 7.36 -17.84
CA ILE A 316 -13.98 7.42 -18.12
C ILE A 316 -14.40 8.82 -18.56
N ASN A 317 -13.63 9.91 -18.32
CA ASN A 317 -13.98 11.28 -18.79
C ASN A 317 -12.88 12.33 -18.59
N ASP A 318 -11.59 12.01 -18.60
CA ASP A 318 -10.56 13.03 -18.41
C ASP A 318 -9.78 13.34 -19.68
N GLU A 319 -10.04 14.51 -20.27
CA GLU A 319 -9.30 15.05 -21.42
C GLU A 319 -7.82 15.39 -21.10
N ARG A 320 -7.40 15.26 -19.84
CA ARG A 320 -6.04 15.59 -19.37
C ARG A 320 -5.02 14.52 -19.70
N ILE A 321 -5.44 13.29 -20.00
CA ILE A 321 -4.52 12.22 -20.42
C ILE A 321 -4.44 12.21 -21.95
N LYS A 322 -3.60 13.06 -22.50
CA LYS A 322 -3.21 12.95 -23.91
C LYS A 322 -2.17 11.86 -24.04
N LEU A 323 -2.50 10.82 -24.81
CA LEU A 323 -1.53 9.88 -25.34
C LEU A 323 -0.48 10.67 -26.14
N TYR A 324 0.77 10.64 -25.67
CA TYR A 324 1.89 11.02 -26.51
C TYR A 324 2.45 9.71 -27.10
N ASP A 325 2.45 9.67 -28.43
CA ASP A 325 3.08 8.65 -29.26
C ASP A 325 4.60 8.55 -29.01
#